data_256c25ae71f4274e71a9df56fd3dec0e
#
_entry.id   256c25ae71f4274e71a9df56fd3dec0e
#
_cell.length_a   1.000
_cell.length_b   1.000
_cell.length_c   1.000
_cell.angle_alpha   90.00
_cell.angle_beta   90.00
_cell.angle_gamma   90.00
#
_symmetry.space_group_name_H-M   'P 1'
#
loop_
_entity.id
_entity.type
_entity.pdbx_description
1 polymer ?
#
loop_
_entity_poly.entity_id
_entity_poly.type
_entity_poly.pdbx_seq_one_letter_code
_entity_poly.pdbx_strand_id
1 'polypeptide(L)'
;MSPNPISLAIAAVLAGFGLLLIALTDLVVPGGLLIIVAIIVLAALRLARQWEQAVVLRAGKFLAVKGPGLFGIVPILDNIAAQIDTRLRTTQFLAEQTLTKDTVPVDVDAIIFWMVTDVRRAALEVADYGEAISWAAQTSLREMIGAADLAMLLSNRKAVDEELRRTIDAKTEEWGIVVKSVEIRDVTIPVALQDAMSREAQAERERHARVILGAAEAEIAHSFAEAARTYADSPIALHLRGMNMLYESVKERGSTIIVPSSAVDSMNLGGVAGFTSLAKTGQGNPPGEPAKPADC
;
A
#
# COMPACT_ATOMS: atom_id res chain seq x y z
N MET A 1 23.75 -28.88 -17.42
CA MET A 1 22.81 -29.67 -16.59
C MET A 1 23.59 -30.69 -15.80
N SER A 2 23.62 -30.59 -14.47
CA SER A 2 24.29 -31.55 -13.60
C SER A 2 23.51 -32.86 -13.54
N PRO A 3 24.18 -34.03 -13.56
CA PRO A 3 23.50 -35.31 -13.39
C PRO A 3 22.87 -35.39 -11.99
N ASN A 4 21.67 -35.94 -11.91
CA ASN A 4 20.95 -36.07 -10.63
C ASN A 4 21.65 -37.07 -9.73
N PRO A 5 21.73 -36.83 -8.41
CA PRO A 5 22.39 -37.74 -7.47
C PRO A 5 21.76 -39.14 -7.49
N ILE A 6 20.46 -39.26 -7.73
CA ILE A 6 19.73 -40.53 -7.80
C ILE A 6 20.13 -41.31 -9.05
N SER A 7 20.14 -40.66 -10.21
CA SER A 7 20.55 -41.32 -11.48
C SER A 7 22.01 -41.73 -11.44
N LEU A 8 22.86 -40.89 -10.81
CA LEU A 8 24.29 -41.18 -10.63
C LEU A 8 24.50 -42.35 -9.68
N ALA A 9 23.77 -42.46 -8.56
CA ALA A 9 23.85 -43.57 -7.64
C ALA A 9 23.44 -44.90 -8.30
N ILE A 10 22.31 -44.90 -9.03
CA ILE A 10 21.81 -46.09 -9.75
C ILE A 10 22.81 -46.52 -10.83
N ALA A 11 23.32 -45.58 -11.61
CA ALA A 11 24.29 -45.85 -12.66
C ALA A 11 25.62 -46.37 -12.07
N ALA A 12 26.09 -45.82 -10.93
CA ALA A 12 27.28 -46.25 -10.26
C ALA A 12 27.18 -47.72 -9.71
N VAL A 13 25.99 -48.07 -9.16
CA VAL A 13 25.71 -49.44 -8.71
C VAL A 13 25.69 -50.41 -9.88
N LEU A 14 25.01 -50.07 -10.98
CA LEU A 14 24.99 -50.93 -12.17
C LEU A 14 26.35 -51.06 -12.83
N ALA A 15 27.10 -49.98 -12.96
CA ALA A 15 28.44 -49.98 -13.53
C ALA A 15 29.45 -50.78 -12.62
N GLY A 16 29.36 -50.58 -11.29
CA GLY A 16 30.14 -51.31 -10.32
C GLY A 16 29.89 -52.81 -10.35
N PHE A 17 28.61 -53.20 -10.44
CA PHE A 17 28.22 -54.61 -10.60
C PHE A 17 28.70 -55.20 -11.93
N GLY A 18 28.61 -54.45 -13.02
CA GLY A 18 29.15 -54.83 -14.34
C GLY A 18 30.65 -55.05 -14.32
N LEU A 19 31.42 -54.14 -13.68
CA LEU A 19 32.87 -54.29 -13.51
C LEU A 19 33.23 -55.48 -12.64
N LEU A 20 32.45 -55.72 -11.56
CA LEU A 20 32.68 -56.87 -10.66
C LEU A 20 32.46 -58.21 -11.42
N LEU A 21 31.45 -58.32 -12.25
CA LEU A 21 31.20 -59.48 -13.09
C LEU A 21 32.34 -59.76 -14.08
N ILE A 22 32.87 -58.71 -14.73
CA ILE A 22 34.04 -58.85 -15.62
C ILE A 22 35.27 -59.35 -14.84
N ALA A 23 35.49 -58.80 -13.61
CA ALA A 23 36.68 -59.14 -12.85
C ALA A 23 36.65 -60.54 -12.19
N LEU A 24 35.45 -61.02 -11.79
CA LEU A 24 35.35 -62.31 -11.04
C LEU A 24 35.03 -63.51 -11.92
N THR A 25 34.34 -63.32 -13.09
CA THR A 25 33.81 -64.44 -13.87
C THR A 25 34.31 -64.47 -15.32
N ASP A 26 35.18 -63.57 -15.76
CA ASP A 26 35.63 -63.39 -17.14
C ASP A 26 34.47 -63.22 -18.18
N LEU A 27 33.28 -62.96 -17.69
CA LEU A 27 32.08 -62.77 -18.49
C LEU A 27 32.04 -61.34 -19.05
N VAL A 28 32.88 -61.04 -20.05
CA VAL A 28 33.04 -59.71 -20.66
C VAL A 28 31.75 -59.18 -21.33
N VAL A 29 31.00 -60.07 -21.99
CA VAL A 29 29.77 -59.66 -22.72
C VAL A 29 28.64 -59.19 -21.79
N PRO A 30 28.21 -59.91 -20.75
CA PRO A 30 27.15 -59.42 -19.88
C PRO A 30 27.62 -58.27 -18.99
N GLY A 31 28.88 -58.20 -18.58
CA GLY A 31 29.42 -57.05 -17.84
C GLY A 31 29.42 -55.74 -18.68
N GLY A 32 29.83 -55.83 -19.94
CA GLY A 32 29.76 -54.72 -20.89
C GLY A 32 28.35 -54.23 -21.15
N LEU A 33 27.39 -55.17 -21.27
CA LEU A 33 25.96 -54.82 -21.44
C LEU A 33 25.41 -54.05 -20.23
N LEU A 34 25.78 -54.43 -19.00
CA LEU A 34 25.40 -53.71 -17.80
C LEU A 34 25.97 -52.28 -17.74
N ILE A 35 27.16 -52.08 -18.20
CA ILE A 35 27.76 -50.73 -18.28
C ILE A 35 27.01 -49.88 -19.30
N ILE A 36 26.64 -50.44 -20.47
CA ILE A 36 25.82 -49.73 -21.49
C ILE A 36 24.47 -49.35 -20.90
N VAL A 37 23.80 -50.26 -20.17
CA VAL A 37 22.52 -50.00 -19.50
C VAL A 37 22.69 -48.89 -18.44
N ALA A 38 23.80 -48.89 -17.66
CA ALA A 38 24.10 -47.83 -16.70
C ALA A 38 24.22 -46.46 -17.35
N ILE A 39 24.84 -46.36 -18.51
CA ILE A 39 24.95 -45.10 -19.28
C ILE A 39 23.59 -44.67 -19.79
N ILE A 40 22.77 -45.58 -20.30
CA ILE A 40 21.40 -45.28 -20.77
C ILE A 40 20.54 -44.79 -19.61
N VAL A 41 20.58 -45.42 -18.44
CA VAL A 41 19.85 -45.02 -17.24
C VAL A 41 20.30 -43.64 -16.76
N LEU A 42 21.58 -43.34 -16.78
CA LEU A 42 22.10 -42.03 -16.42
C LEU A 42 21.58 -40.91 -17.34
N ALA A 43 21.46 -41.22 -18.62
CA ALA A 43 20.94 -40.28 -19.63
C ALA A 43 19.41 -40.19 -19.60
N ALA A 44 18.69 -41.27 -19.29
CA ALA A 44 17.26 -41.37 -19.33
C ALA A 44 16.55 -40.77 -18.12
N LEU A 45 17.11 -40.90 -16.92
CA LEU A 45 16.47 -40.45 -15.69
C LEU A 45 16.77 -38.99 -15.41
N ARG A 46 15.71 -38.19 -15.33
CA ARG A 46 15.76 -36.76 -14.97
C ARG A 46 14.87 -36.49 -13.77
N LEU A 47 15.30 -35.51 -12.96
CA LEU A 47 14.54 -35.05 -11.79
C LEU A 47 14.16 -33.59 -12.02
N ALA A 48 12.86 -33.29 -11.93
CA ALA A 48 12.39 -31.93 -11.81
C ALA A 48 12.07 -31.61 -10.34
N ARG A 49 12.38 -30.41 -9.91
CA ARG A 49 12.02 -29.93 -8.57
C ARG A 49 10.51 -29.74 -8.46
N GLN A 50 9.99 -29.63 -7.25
CA GLN A 50 8.54 -29.52 -7.02
C GLN A 50 7.88 -28.33 -7.77
N TRP A 51 8.62 -27.31 -8.00
CA TRP A 51 8.16 -26.07 -8.65
C TRP A 51 8.57 -25.95 -10.13
N GLU A 52 9.24 -26.96 -10.66
CA GLU A 52 9.72 -26.99 -12.05
C GLU A 52 8.88 -27.96 -12.88
N GLN A 53 8.51 -27.54 -14.06
CA GLN A 53 7.92 -28.40 -15.05
C GLN A 53 8.76 -28.40 -16.31
N ALA A 54 8.97 -29.59 -16.87
CA ALA A 54 9.81 -29.79 -18.05
C ALA A 54 8.94 -30.05 -19.29
N VAL A 55 9.17 -29.29 -20.34
CA VAL A 55 8.56 -29.52 -21.65
C VAL A 55 9.44 -30.48 -22.44
N VAL A 56 8.91 -31.64 -22.77
CA VAL A 56 9.63 -32.68 -23.50
C VAL A 56 9.15 -32.70 -24.95
N LEU A 57 10.12 -32.61 -25.85
CA LEU A 57 9.93 -32.77 -27.31
C LEU A 57 10.48 -34.14 -27.73
N ARG A 58 9.71 -34.86 -28.56
CA ARG A 58 10.18 -36.07 -29.19
C ARG A 58 10.37 -35.86 -30.71
N ALA A 59 11.57 -36.04 -31.19
CA ALA A 59 11.92 -35.76 -32.58
C ALA A 59 11.45 -34.37 -33.07
N GLY A 60 11.56 -33.34 -32.21
CA GLY A 60 11.15 -31.96 -32.47
C GLY A 60 9.66 -31.67 -32.32
N LYS A 61 8.82 -32.65 -32.03
CA LYS A 61 7.38 -32.45 -31.78
C LYS A 61 7.09 -32.49 -30.27
N PHE A 62 6.14 -31.67 -29.82
CA PHE A 62 5.67 -31.67 -28.46
C PHE A 62 5.13 -33.06 -28.07
N LEU A 63 5.66 -33.64 -27.02
CA LEU A 63 5.21 -34.90 -26.45
C LEU A 63 4.31 -34.69 -25.23
N ALA A 64 4.87 -34.10 -24.19
CA ALA A 64 4.17 -33.88 -22.92
C ALA A 64 4.91 -32.89 -22.03
N VAL A 65 4.19 -32.29 -21.09
CA VAL A 65 4.78 -31.59 -19.93
C VAL A 65 4.98 -32.63 -18.83
N LYS A 66 6.21 -32.77 -18.35
CA LYS A 66 6.55 -33.62 -17.22
C LYS A 66 6.55 -32.78 -15.94
N GLY A 67 5.75 -33.23 -14.97
CA GLY A 67 5.60 -32.60 -13.68
C GLY A 67 6.78 -32.85 -12.74
N PRO A 68 6.68 -32.39 -11.49
CA PRO A 68 7.71 -32.57 -10.49
C PRO A 68 7.97 -34.04 -10.16
N GLY A 69 9.23 -34.34 -9.82
CA GLY A 69 9.66 -35.69 -9.46
C GLY A 69 10.56 -36.33 -10.50
N LEU A 70 10.71 -37.64 -10.38
CA LEU A 70 11.55 -38.44 -11.26
C LEU A 70 10.76 -38.80 -12.55
N PHE A 71 11.31 -38.45 -13.71
CA PHE A 71 10.73 -38.82 -14.98
C PHE A 71 11.78 -39.38 -15.94
N GLY A 72 11.36 -40.30 -16.80
CA GLY A 72 12.20 -40.89 -17.82
C GLY A 72 12.02 -40.18 -19.16
N ILE A 73 13.15 -39.98 -19.85
CA ILE A 73 13.21 -39.56 -21.24
C ILE A 73 13.95 -40.62 -22.03
N VAL A 74 13.60 -40.78 -23.29
CA VAL A 74 14.34 -41.69 -24.19
C VAL A 74 15.54 -40.91 -24.72
N PRO A 75 16.79 -41.27 -24.33
CA PRO A 75 17.99 -40.61 -24.82
C PRO A 75 17.98 -40.64 -26.33
N ILE A 76 18.46 -39.57 -27.00
CA ILE A 76 18.55 -39.40 -28.46
C ILE A 76 17.22 -38.97 -29.09
N LEU A 77 16.06 -39.52 -28.71
CA LEU A 77 14.76 -39.19 -29.31
C LEU A 77 14.05 -38.03 -28.59
N ASP A 78 14.18 -38.00 -27.28
CA ASP A 78 13.52 -36.97 -26.44
C ASP A 78 14.51 -35.86 -26.04
N ASN A 79 14.06 -34.63 -26.19
CA ASN A 79 14.81 -33.44 -25.80
C ASN A 79 13.95 -32.60 -24.85
N ILE A 80 14.55 -32.04 -23.80
CA ILE A 80 13.92 -31.09 -22.90
C ILE A 80 14.08 -29.70 -23.54
N ALA A 81 12.99 -29.13 -24.01
CA ALA A 81 12.98 -27.81 -24.64
C ALA A 81 13.16 -26.69 -23.61
N ALA A 82 12.43 -26.78 -22.49
CA ALA A 82 12.52 -25.80 -21.42
C ALA A 82 12.15 -26.43 -20.06
N GLN A 83 12.78 -25.93 -18.99
CA GLN A 83 12.36 -26.14 -17.61
C GLN A 83 11.84 -24.81 -17.07
N ILE A 84 10.57 -24.76 -16.75
CA ILE A 84 9.88 -23.55 -16.34
C ILE A 84 9.53 -23.64 -14.86
N ASP A 85 9.89 -22.61 -14.12
CA ASP A 85 9.52 -22.41 -12.72
C ASP A 85 8.10 -21.81 -12.66
N THR A 86 7.20 -22.50 -11.98
CA THR A 86 5.78 -22.12 -11.84
C THR A 86 5.50 -21.27 -10.60
N ARG A 87 6.53 -20.89 -9.84
CA ARG A 87 6.37 -20.01 -8.67
C ARG A 87 6.04 -18.58 -9.10
N LEU A 88 5.51 -17.84 -8.14
CA LEU A 88 5.30 -16.41 -8.29
C LEU A 88 6.65 -15.71 -8.53
N ARG A 89 6.72 -14.93 -9.59
CA ARG A 89 7.86 -14.11 -9.96
C ARG A 89 7.51 -12.64 -9.92
N THR A 90 8.51 -11.83 -9.68
CA THR A 90 8.40 -10.37 -9.70
C THR A 90 9.31 -9.82 -10.78
N THR A 91 8.79 -8.87 -11.55
CA THR A 91 9.57 -8.12 -12.54
C THR A 91 9.28 -6.64 -12.36
N GLN A 92 10.33 -5.85 -12.25
CA GLN A 92 10.24 -4.40 -12.23
C GLN A 92 10.30 -3.88 -13.64
N PHE A 93 9.51 -2.85 -13.95
CA PHE A 93 9.51 -2.18 -15.24
C PHE A 93 9.26 -0.70 -15.07
N LEU A 94 9.77 0.09 -15.99
CA LEU A 94 9.81 1.54 -15.91
C LEU A 94 9.26 2.15 -17.19
N ALA A 95 8.43 3.18 -17.06
CA ALA A 95 7.99 4.02 -18.16
C ALA A 95 8.60 5.42 -17.98
N GLU A 96 9.68 5.68 -18.72
CA GLU A 96 10.40 6.93 -18.67
C GLU A 96 9.76 7.96 -19.60
N GLN A 97 9.71 9.23 -19.13
CA GLN A 97 9.30 10.42 -19.90
C GLN A 97 8.00 10.22 -20.69
N THR A 98 7.03 9.55 -20.08
CA THR A 98 5.74 9.33 -20.71
C THR A 98 4.82 10.50 -20.40
N LEU A 99 4.13 11.02 -21.41
CA LEU A 99 3.17 12.11 -21.23
C LEU A 99 1.83 11.56 -20.75
N THR A 100 1.31 12.15 -19.69
CA THR A 100 -0.09 11.94 -19.25
C THR A 100 -1.06 12.61 -20.22
N LYS A 101 -2.35 12.33 -20.07
CA LYS A 101 -3.41 13.01 -20.83
C LYS A 101 -3.35 14.53 -20.65
N ASP A 102 -2.93 15.02 -19.48
CA ASP A 102 -2.74 16.45 -19.16
C ASP A 102 -1.42 17.01 -19.72
N THR A 103 -0.73 16.26 -20.59
CA THR A 103 0.56 16.64 -21.20
C THR A 103 1.71 16.85 -20.20
N VAL A 104 1.62 16.26 -19.02
CA VAL A 104 2.67 16.29 -18.00
C VAL A 104 3.62 15.11 -18.22
N PRO A 105 4.93 15.32 -18.41
CA PRO A 105 5.89 14.22 -18.47
C PRO A 105 6.09 13.61 -17.09
N VAL A 106 5.96 12.29 -17.02
CA VAL A 106 6.12 11.51 -15.78
C VAL A 106 7.02 10.31 -16.01
N ASP A 107 7.77 9.93 -14.98
CA ASP A 107 8.47 8.67 -14.89
C ASP A 107 7.72 7.79 -13.89
N VAL A 108 7.28 6.62 -14.32
CA VAL A 108 6.50 5.70 -13.49
C VAL A 108 7.25 4.39 -13.34
N ASP A 109 7.53 4.01 -12.10
CA ASP A 109 8.12 2.74 -11.70
C ASP A 109 7.03 1.80 -11.17
N ALA A 110 6.97 0.60 -11.73
CA ALA A 110 5.97 -0.38 -11.35
C ALA A 110 6.56 -1.79 -11.24
N ILE A 111 5.91 -2.63 -10.44
CA ILE A 111 6.25 -4.04 -10.26
C ILE A 111 5.06 -4.90 -10.65
N ILE A 112 5.33 -5.94 -11.40
CA ILE A 112 4.36 -6.97 -11.76
C ILE A 112 4.68 -8.27 -11.02
N PHE A 113 3.64 -8.88 -10.46
CA PHE A 113 3.66 -10.20 -9.85
C PHE A 113 2.92 -11.18 -10.76
N TRP A 114 3.63 -12.17 -11.26
CA TRP A 114 3.12 -13.08 -12.26
C TRP A 114 3.61 -14.51 -12.05
N MET A 115 2.90 -15.47 -12.62
CA MET A 115 3.28 -16.89 -12.58
C MET A 115 2.87 -17.59 -13.87
N VAL A 116 3.61 -18.63 -14.24
CA VAL A 116 3.27 -19.47 -15.38
C VAL A 116 2.25 -20.52 -14.92
N THR A 117 1.09 -20.55 -15.59
CA THR A 117 0.03 -21.54 -15.37
C THR A 117 0.02 -22.62 -16.45
N ASP A 118 0.21 -22.23 -17.70
CA ASP A 118 0.33 -23.17 -18.83
C ASP A 118 1.77 -23.18 -19.36
N VAL A 119 2.55 -24.13 -18.85
CA VAL A 119 3.96 -24.31 -19.20
C VAL A 119 4.16 -24.66 -20.68
N ARG A 120 3.16 -25.34 -21.29
CA ARG A 120 3.23 -25.68 -22.72
C ARG A 120 3.20 -24.44 -23.58
N ARG A 121 2.24 -23.53 -23.34
CA ARG A 121 2.13 -22.28 -24.10
C ARG A 121 3.36 -21.40 -23.87
N ALA A 122 3.76 -21.22 -22.61
CA ALA A 122 4.92 -20.41 -22.25
C ALA A 122 6.24 -20.89 -22.90
N ALA A 123 6.37 -22.19 -23.15
CA ALA A 123 7.58 -22.75 -23.77
C ALA A 123 7.56 -22.80 -25.29
N LEU A 124 6.38 -22.88 -25.92
CA LEU A 124 6.26 -23.12 -27.36
C LEU A 124 5.82 -21.90 -28.17
N GLU A 125 5.09 -20.97 -27.53
CA GLU A 125 4.54 -19.81 -28.22
C GLU A 125 5.43 -18.57 -28.07
N VAL A 126 6.25 -18.51 -27.00
CA VAL A 126 7.12 -17.37 -26.72
C VAL A 126 8.56 -17.84 -26.52
N ALA A 127 9.50 -17.17 -27.14
CA ALA A 127 10.92 -17.52 -27.02
C ALA A 127 11.49 -17.18 -25.63
N ASP A 128 11.19 -15.98 -25.14
CA ASP A 128 11.50 -15.54 -23.76
C ASP A 128 10.27 -14.88 -23.16
N TYR A 129 9.56 -15.65 -22.34
CA TYR A 129 8.34 -15.19 -21.68
C TYR A 129 8.63 -14.11 -20.61
N GLY A 130 9.81 -14.10 -20.01
CA GLY A 130 10.19 -13.09 -19.03
C GLY A 130 10.37 -11.71 -19.66
N GLU A 131 11.05 -11.67 -20.79
CA GLU A 131 11.25 -10.44 -21.56
C GLU A 131 9.94 -9.97 -22.20
N ALA A 132 9.16 -10.89 -22.76
CA ALA A 132 7.86 -10.59 -23.37
C ALA A 132 6.87 -9.95 -22.37
N ILE A 133 6.80 -10.46 -21.13
CA ILE A 133 5.99 -9.87 -20.06
C ILE A 133 6.48 -8.46 -19.74
N SER A 134 7.77 -8.27 -19.61
CA SER A 134 8.34 -6.95 -19.30
C SER A 134 7.95 -5.92 -20.36
N TRP A 135 8.04 -6.28 -21.63
CA TRP A 135 7.65 -5.38 -22.72
C TRP A 135 6.14 -5.16 -22.81
N ALA A 136 5.34 -6.21 -22.60
CA ALA A 136 3.89 -6.08 -22.55
C ALA A 136 3.44 -5.17 -21.40
N ALA A 137 4.06 -5.33 -20.22
CA ALA A 137 3.79 -4.49 -19.05
C ALA A 137 4.20 -3.03 -19.30
N GLN A 138 5.39 -2.80 -19.82
CA GLN A 138 5.89 -1.46 -20.14
C GLN A 138 5.02 -0.74 -21.17
N THR A 139 4.59 -1.45 -22.21
CA THR A 139 3.71 -0.90 -23.25
C THR A 139 2.34 -0.57 -22.70
N SER A 140 1.75 -1.48 -21.90
CA SER A 140 0.44 -1.25 -21.28
C SER A 140 0.48 -0.12 -20.26
N LEU A 141 1.59 0.03 -19.52
CA LEU A 141 1.80 1.15 -18.61
C LEU A 141 1.82 2.48 -19.37
N ARG A 142 2.55 2.56 -20.49
CA ARG A 142 2.58 3.79 -21.32
C ARG A 142 1.20 4.13 -21.91
N GLU A 143 0.47 3.13 -22.39
CA GLU A 143 -0.90 3.31 -22.90
C GLU A 143 -1.81 3.88 -21.82
N MET A 144 -1.74 3.34 -20.60
CA MET A 144 -2.55 3.78 -19.49
C MET A 144 -2.17 5.18 -18.99
N ILE A 145 -0.87 5.49 -18.87
CA ILE A 145 -0.40 6.83 -18.48
C ILE A 145 -0.92 7.87 -19.48
N GLY A 146 -0.83 7.58 -20.80
CA GLY A 146 -1.32 8.47 -21.85
C GLY A 146 -2.85 8.67 -21.86
N ALA A 147 -3.60 7.75 -21.29
CA ALA A 147 -5.06 7.82 -21.15
C ALA A 147 -5.53 8.45 -19.82
N ALA A 148 -4.67 8.49 -18.81
CA ALA A 148 -5.00 8.94 -17.46
C ALA A 148 -4.51 10.37 -17.18
N ASP A 149 -5.28 11.10 -16.36
CA ASP A 149 -4.85 12.39 -15.81
C ASP A 149 -3.89 12.17 -14.63
N LEU A 150 -2.94 13.07 -14.42
CA LEU A 150 -1.97 12.96 -13.31
C LEU A 150 -2.64 12.85 -11.94
N ALA A 151 -3.70 13.59 -11.73
CA ALA A 151 -4.48 13.54 -10.49
C ALA A 151 -5.05 12.14 -10.23
N MET A 152 -5.48 11.41 -11.25
CA MET A 152 -5.99 10.05 -11.16
C MET A 152 -4.87 9.06 -10.78
N LEU A 153 -3.69 9.19 -11.39
CA LEU A 153 -2.52 8.36 -11.08
C LEU A 153 -2.06 8.50 -9.62
N LEU A 154 -2.18 9.70 -9.05
CA LEU A 154 -1.74 9.99 -7.68
C LEU A 154 -2.80 9.66 -6.62
N SER A 155 -4.09 9.91 -6.91
CA SER A 155 -5.18 9.80 -5.93
C SER A 155 -5.87 8.43 -5.91
N ASN A 156 -5.97 7.74 -7.05
CA ASN A 156 -6.72 6.50 -7.19
C ASN A 156 -5.87 5.33 -7.68
N ARG A 157 -4.70 5.13 -7.06
CA ARG A 157 -3.72 4.09 -7.42
C ARG A 157 -4.33 2.70 -7.56
N LYS A 158 -5.20 2.30 -6.62
CA LYS A 158 -5.81 0.96 -6.65
C LYS A 158 -6.63 0.67 -7.91
N ALA A 159 -7.38 1.66 -8.40
CA ALA A 159 -8.16 1.49 -9.63
C ALA A 159 -7.23 1.39 -10.85
N VAL A 160 -6.16 2.18 -10.86
CA VAL A 160 -5.14 2.19 -11.91
C VAL A 160 -4.37 0.86 -11.93
N ASP A 161 -3.94 0.36 -10.76
CA ASP A 161 -3.25 -0.92 -10.62
C ASP A 161 -4.12 -2.09 -11.14
N GLU A 162 -5.41 -2.08 -10.82
CA GLU A 162 -6.33 -3.15 -11.25
C GLU A 162 -6.64 -3.09 -12.75
N GLU A 163 -6.78 -1.89 -13.32
CA GLU A 163 -6.96 -1.71 -14.77
C GLU A 163 -5.72 -2.15 -15.54
N LEU A 164 -4.54 -1.76 -15.04
CA LEU A 164 -3.25 -2.18 -15.60
C LEU A 164 -3.09 -3.71 -15.53
N ARG A 165 -3.43 -4.31 -14.38
CA ARG A 165 -3.41 -5.75 -14.22
C ARG A 165 -4.28 -6.44 -15.26
N ARG A 166 -5.52 -5.99 -15.48
CA ARG A 166 -6.44 -6.56 -16.46
C ARG A 166 -5.93 -6.45 -17.87
N THR A 167 -5.37 -5.30 -18.23
CA THR A 167 -4.83 -5.05 -19.57
C THR A 167 -3.63 -5.95 -19.86
N ILE A 168 -2.72 -6.11 -18.90
CA ILE A 168 -1.55 -6.98 -19.08
C ILE A 168 -1.97 -8.45 -19.06
N ASP A 169 -2.86 -8.86 -18.15
CA ASP A 169 -3.34 -10.23 -18.03
C ASP A 169 -4.00 -10.70 -19.33
N ALA A 170 -4.84 -9.86 -19.94
CA ALA A 170 -5.44 -10.15 -21.25
C ALA A 170 -4.42 -10.36 -22.38
N LYS A 171 -3.30 -9.60 -22.35
CA LYS A 171 -2.21 -9.76 -23.35
C LYS A 171 -1.36 -11.00 -23.08
N THR A 172 -1.21 -11.42 -21.81
CA THR A 172 -0.32 -12.53 -21.42
C THR A 172 -1.04 -13.87 -21.29
N GLU A 173 -2.37 -13.88 -21.24
CA GLU A 173 -3.18 -15.10 -21.18
C GLU A 173 -2.93 -16.05 -22.35
N GLU A 174 -2.71 -15.52 -23.56
CA GLU A 174 -2.37 -16.30 -24.73
C GLU A 174 -1.08 -17.11 -24.52
N TRP A 175 -0.14 -16.59 -23.76
CA TRP A 175 1.16 -17.23 -23.46
C TRP A 175 1.11 -18.18 -22.27
N GLY A 176 -0.07 -18.36 -21.67
CA GLY A 176 -0.25 -19.22 -20.51
C GLY A 176 0.32 -18.64 -19.20
N ILE A 177 0.38 -17.32 -19.10
CA ILE A 177 0.88 -16.59 -17.96
C ILE A 177 -0.26 -15.81 -17.33
N VAL A 178 -0.34 -15.85 -15.99
CA VAL A 178 -1.35 -15.15 -15.21
C VAL A 178 -0.69 -14.07 -14.36
N VAL A 179 -1.22 -12.86 -14.47
CA VAL A 179 -0.82 -11.71 -13.67
C VAL A 179 -1.65 -11.68 -12.39
N LYS A 180 -0.98 -11.80 -11.24
CA LYS A 180 -1.61 -11.77 -9.91
C LYS A 180 -1.91 -10.37 -9.44
N SER A 181 -0.91 -9.50 -9.49
CA SER A 181 -1.06 -8.08 -9.18
C SER A 181 -0.05 -7.25 -9.96
N VAL A 182 -0.38 -6.00 -10.14
CA VAL A 182 0.52 -4.96 -10.61
C VAL A 182 0.46 -3.84 -9.59
N GLU A 183 1.58 -3.28 -9.24
CA GLU A 183 1.68 -2.24 -8.23
C GLU A 183 2.57 -1.11 -8.73
N ILE A 184 2.04 0.09 -8.78
CA ILE A 184 2.81 1.29 -9.08
C ILE A 184 3.58 1.68 -7.81
N ARG A 185 4.91 1.66 -7.89
CA ARG A 185 5.80 2.04 -6.78
C ARG A 185 5.89 3.53 -6.61
N ASP A 186 6.30 4.20 -7.68
CA ASP A 186 6.58 5.62 -7.66
C ASP A 186 6.14 6.30 -8.95
N VAL A 187 5.77 7.57 -8.82
CA VAL A 187 5.42 8.44 -9.94
C VAL A 187 6.23 9.73 -9.75
N THR A 188 7.28 9.85 -10.53
CA THR A 188 8.18 10.99 -10.48
C THR A 188 7.76 12.03 -11.52
N ILE A 189 7.55 13.27 -11.07
CA ILE A 189 7.25 14.43 -11.92
C ILE A 189 8.42 15.40 -11.90
N PRO A 190 8.65 16.19 -12.96
CA PRO A 190 9.70 17.20 -12.99
C PRO A 190 9.60 18.21 -11.84
N VAL A 191 10.74 18.57 -11.24
CA VAL A 191 10.80 19.45 -10.06
C VAL A 191 10.09 20.78 -10.29
N ALA A 192 10.21 21.36 -11.49
CA ALA A 192 9.55 22.62 -11.82
C ALA A 192 8.01 22.54 -11.73
N LEU A 193 7.44 21.37 -12.04
CA LEU A 193 6.00 21.12 -11.92
C LEU A 193 5.57 20.80 -10.49
N GLN A 194 6.43 20.15 -9.70
CA GLN A 194 6.16 19.88 -8.28
C GLN A 194 5.91 21.18 -7.52
N ASP A 195 6.73 22.20 -7.74
CA ASP A 195 6.58 23.53 -7.11
C ASP A 195 5.27 24.21 -7.51
N ALA A 196 4.89 24.14 -8.79
CA ALA A 196 3.65 24.73 -9.27
C ALA A 196 2.42 24.02 -8.67
N MET A 197 2.40 22.70 -8.69
CA MET A 197 1.31 21.88 -8.11
C MET A 197 1.22 22.05 -6.59
N SER A 198 2.36 22.19 -5.90
CA SER A 198 2.39 22.46 -4.46
C SER A 198 1.72 23.80 -4.12
N ARG A 199 1.99 24.84 -4.89
CA ARG A 199 1.35 26.17 -4.73
C ARG A 199 -0.14 26.12 -5.02
N GLU A 200 -0.55 25.42 -6.07
CA GLU A 200 -1.95 25.23 -6.40
C GLU A 200 -2.70 24.49 -5.29
N ALA A 201 -2.13 23.35 -4.83
CA ALA A 201 -2.68 22.58 -3.73
C ALA A 201 -2.77 23.38 -2.42
N GLN A 202 -1.79 24.24 -2.16
CA GLN A 202 -1.80 25.14 -1.00
C GLN A 202 -2.90 26.17 -1.12
N ALA A 203 -3.03 26.82 -2.28
CA ALA A 203 -4.08 27.83 -2.53
C ALA A 203 -5.49 27.21 -2.41
N GLU A 204 -5.68 25.99 -2.92
CA GLU A 204 -6.95 25.28 -2.81
C GLU A 204 -7.29 24.92 -1.35
N ARG A 205 -6.30 24.48 -0.58
CA ARG A 205 -6.48 24.20 0.87
C ARG A 205 -6.83 25.50 1.64
N GLU A 206 -6.16 26.61 1.32
CA GLU A 206 -6.48 27.90 1.92
C GLU A 206 -7.90 28.36 1.54
N ARG A 207 -8.28 28.22 0.28
CA ARG A 207 -9.64 28.51 -0.18
C ARG A 207 -10.67 27.69 0.59
N HIS A 208 -10.43 26.39 0.69
CA HIS A 208 -11.33 25.48 1.40
C HIS A 208 -11.41 25.80 2.90
N ALA A 209 -10.27 26.09 3.54
CA ALA A 209 -10.23 26.52 4.94
C ALA A 209 -11.02 27.81 5.17
N ARG A 210 -10.89 28.82 4.27
CA ARG A 210 -11.67 30.08 4.36
C ARG A 210 -13.16 29.85 4.20
N VAL A 211 -13.58 28.94 3.30
CA VAL A 211 -15.00 28.59 3.14
C VAL A 211 -15.54 27.92 4.40
N ILE A 212 -14.80 26.99 4.99
CA ILE A 212 -15.20 26.31 6.25
C ILE A 212 -15.29 27.34 7.39
N LEU A 213 -14.30 28.21 7.52
CA LEU A 213 -14.32 29.27 8.56
C LEU A 213 -15.51 30.19 8.36
N GLY A 214 -15.77 30.65 7.14
CA GLY A 214 -16.93 31.49 6.87
C GLY A 214 -18.27 30.79 7.14
N ALA A 215 -18.39 29.51 6.83
CA ALA A 215 -19.56 28.71 7.19
C ALA A 215 -19.73 28.59 8.72
N ALA A 216 -18.63 28.31 9.42
CA ALA A 216 -18.62 28.25 10.88
C ALA A 216 -19.00 29.61 11.52
N GLU A 217 -18.46 30.73 11.01
CA GLU A 217 -18.82 32.08 11.47
C GLU A 217 -20.32 32.37 11.24
N ALA A 218 -20.88 31.96 10.10
CA ALA A 218 -22.30 32.14 9.82
C ALA A 218 -23.18 31.30 10.77
N GLU A 219 -22.78 30.05 11.06
CA GLU A 219 -23.47 29.18 12.02
C GLU A 219 -23.40 29.74 13.45
N ILE A 220 -22.22 30.25 13.85
CA ILE A 220 -22.04 30.93 15.13
C ILE A 220 -22.92 32.19 15.22
N ALA A 221 -22.93 33.02 14.16
CA ALA A 221 -23.78 34.22 14.11
C ALA A 221 -25.27 33.87 14.20
N HIS A 222 -25.70 32.80 13.53
CA HIS A 222 -27.08 32.32 13.64
C HIS A 222 -27.42 31.88 15.07
N SER A 223 -26.52 31.12 15.71
CA SER A 223 -26.66 30.65 17.09
C SER A 223 -26.69 31.83 18.08
N PHE A 224 -25.88 32.86 17.86
CA PHE A 224 -25.94 34.09 18.67
C PHE A 224 -27.22 34.84 18.46
N ALA A 225 -27.75 34.94 17.23
CA ALA A 225 -29.03 35.59 16.97
C ALA A 225 -30.21 34.86 17.62
N GLU A 226 -30.18 33.54 17.63
CA GLU A 226 -31.17 32.70 18.32
C GLU A 226 -31.11 32.85 19.85
N ALA A 227 -29.90 32.80 20.40
CA ALA A 227 -29.65 33.06 21.82
C ALA A 227 -30.14 34.47 22.21
N ALA A 228 -29.83 35.50 21.41
CA ALA A 228 -30.28 36.87 21.66
C ALA A 228 -31.81 37.01 21.67
N ARG A 229 -32.54 36.31 20.82
CA ARG A 229 -34.01 36.26 20.85
C ARG A 229 -34.53 35.67 22.16
N THR A 230 -33.90 34.56 22.63
CA THR A 230 -34.28 33.92 23.89
C THR A 230 -34.04 34.82 25.10
N TYR A 231 -33.00 35.67 25.09
CA TYR A 231 -32.68 36.60 26.15
C TYR A 231 -33.44 37.96 26.03
N ALA A 232 -33.99 38.29 24.86
CA ALA A 232 -34.72 39.57 24.66
C ALA A 232 -35.91 39.70 25.61
N ASP A 233 -36.59 38.59 25.91
CA ASP A 233 -37.76 38.55 26.82
C ASP A 233 -37.40 38.49 28.30
N SER A 234 -36.14 38.32 28.66
CA SER A 234 -35.71 38.17 30.06
C SER A 234 -34.36 38.89 30.34
N PRO A 235 -34.37 40.18 30.64
CA PRO A 235 -33.19 40.97 30.94
C PRO A 235 -32.36 40.40 32.10
N ILE A 236 -33.03 39.77 33.09
CA ILE A 236 -32.37 39.14 34.24
C ILE A 236 -31.53 37.92 33.80
N ALA A 237 -32.06 37.12 32.88
CA ALA A 237 -31.32 35.95 32.37
C ALA A 237 -30.08 36.36 31.57
N LEU A 238 -30.15 37.43 30.79
CA LEU A 238 -29.02 38.02 30.06
C LEU A 238 -27.93 38.47 31.06
N HIS A 239 -28.32 39.10 32.14
CA HIS A 239 -27.42 39.59 33.19
C HIS A 239 -26.68 38.42 33.90
N LEU A 240 -27.43 37.40 34.29
CA LEU A 240 -26.86 36.18 34.87
C LEU A 240 -25.88 35.48 33.91
N ARG A 241 -26.20 35.42 32.62
CA ARG A 241 -25.33 34.85 31.62
C ARG A 241 -24.02 35.63 31.46
N GLY A 242 -24.10 36.98 31.44
CA GLY A 242 -22.91 37.84 31.44
C GLY A 242 -22.01 37.60 32.65
N MET A 243 -22.59 37.48 33.85
CA MET A 243 -21.84 37.16 35.06
C MET A 243 -21.20 35.79 35.02
N ASN A 244 -21.88 34.79 34.47
CA ASN A 244 -21.35 33.44 34.34
C ASN A 244 -20.17 33.38 33.37
N MET A 245 -20.27 34.10 32.24
CA MET A 245 -19.16 34.19 31.25
C MET A 245 -17.92 34.86 31.84
N LEU A 246 -18.10 35.91 32.66
CA LEU A 246 -17.00 36.56 33.36
C LEU A 246 -16.36 35.61 34.38
N TYR A 247 -17.18 34.88 35.12
CA TYR A 247 -16.69 33.88 36.09
C TYR A 247 -15.90 32.76 35.41
N GLU A 248 -16.41 32.21 34.31
CA GLU A 248 -15.75 31.16 33.56
C GLU A 248 -14.40 31.62 33.01
N SER A 249 -14.35 32.84 32.40
CA SER A 249 -13.10 33.38 31.84
C SER A 249 -12.01 33.63 32.88
N VAL A 250 -12.40 34.04 34.11
CA VAL A 250 -11.48 34.20 35.23
C VAL A 250 -11.00 32.85 35.74
N LYS A 251 -11.89 31.85 35.80
CA LYS A 251 -11.58 30.52 36.30
C LYS A 251 -10.63 29.74 35.39
N GLU A 252 -10.83 29.81 34.07
CA GLU A 252 -10.05 29.03 33.12
C GLU A 252 -8.63 29.55 32.87
N ARG A 253 -8.40 30.87 32.94
CA ARG A 253 -7.12 31.46 32.54
C ARG A 253 -6.43 32.27 33.63
N GLY A 254 -7.04 32.48 34.81
CA GLY A 254 -6.48 33.28 35.87
C GLY A 254 -6.12 34.72 35.45
N SER A 255 -6.76 35.23 34.39
CA SER A 255 -6.44 36.51 33.76
C SER A 255 -7.24 37.65 34.39
N THR A 256 -6.63 38.81 34.53
CA THR A 256 -7.31 40.04 34.98
C THR A 256 -8.14 40.59 33.79
N ILE A 257 -9.45 40.71 33.99
CA ILE A 257 -10.37 41.30 32.98
C ILE A 257 -10.57 42.79 33.37
N ILE A 258 -10.17 43.67 32.45
CA ILE A 258 -10.45 45.10 32.60
C ILE A 258 -11.79 45.38 31.90
N VAL A 259 -12.81 45.67 32.67
CA VAL A 259 -14.14 46.02 32.15
C VAL A 259 -14.32 47.54 32.24
N PRO A 260 -14.59 48.23 31.11
CA PRO A 260 -14.82 49.68 31.16
C PRO A 260 -16.10 49.99 31.96
N SER A 261 -16.11 51.10 32.69
CA SER A 261 -17.21 51.52 33.55
C SER A 261 -18.55 51.59 32.83
N SER A 262 -18.55 52.00 31.55
CA SER A 262 -19.74 52.03 30.72
C SER A 262 -20.36 50.65 30.47
N ALA A 263 -19.56 49.60 30.41
CA ALA A 263 -20.05 48.23 30.28
C ALA A 263 -20.60 47.71 31.60
N VAL A 264 -20.00 48.09 32.73
CA VAL A 264 -20.49 47.78 34.09
C VAL A 264 -21.83 48.45 34.33
N ASP A 265 -22.01 49.71 33.90
CA ASP A 265 -23.27 50.44 34.03
C ASP A 265 -24.36 49.85 33.12
N SER A 266 -24.03 49.47 31.86
CA SER A 266 -24.99 48.82 30.94
C SER A 266 -25.43 47.42 31.43
N MET A 267 -24.56 46.73 32.17
CA MET A 267 -24.89 45.46 32.79
C MET A 267 -25.53 45.59 34.18
N ASN A 268 -25.76 46.79 34.69
CA ASN A 268 -26.34 47.11 35.98
C ASN A 268 -25.64 46.41 37.17
N LEU A 269 -24.35 46.13 37.03
CA LEU A 269 -23.52 45.43 38.01
C LEU A 269 -23.26 46.27 39.24
N GLY A 270 -23.31 47.60 39.14
CA GLY A 270 -23.17 48.55 40.23
C GLY A 270 -24.29 48.42 41.29
N GLY A 271 -25.53 48.13 40.84
CA GLY A 271 -26.65 47.86 41.73
C GLY A 271 -26.50 46.60 42.60
N VAL A 272 -25.99 45.51 41.99
CA VAL A 272 -25.80 44.22 42.67
C VAL A 272 -24.62 44.31 43.68
N ALA A 273 -23.53 45.00 43.34
CA ALA A 273 -22.42 45.25 44.26
C ALA A 273 -22.85 46.13 45.41
N GLY A 274 -23.75 47.10 45.21
CA GLY A 274 -24.36 47.89 46.26
C GLY A 274 -25.19 47.05 47.25
N PHE A 275 -26.00 46.13 46.79
CA PHE A 275 -26.77 45.22 47.65
C PHE A 275 -25.88 44.27 48.47
N THR A 276 -24.79 43.75 47.90
CA THR A 276 -23.88 42.90 48.69
C THR A 276 -23.08 43.66 49.74
N SER A 277 -22.77 44.94 49.50
CA SER A 277 -22.14 45.81 50.50
C SER A 277 -23.12 46.20 51.65
N LEU A 278 -24.37 46.46 51.34
CA LEU A 278 -25.44 46.70 52.34
C LEU A 278 -25.75 45.46 53.19
N ALA A 279 -25.75 44.27 52.59
CA ALA A 279 -25.93 43.01 53.28
C ALA A 279 -24.78 42.73 54.29
N LYS A 280 -23.57 43.18 53.97
CA LYS A 280 -22.39 43.03 54.83
C LYS A 280 -22.37 44.07 55.99
N THR A 281 -22.97 45.22 55.79
CA THR A 281 -23.13 46.26 56.84
C THR A 281 -24.31 45.99 57.78
N GLY A 282 -25.27 45.16 57.39
CA GLY A 282 -26.43 44.76 58.18
C GLY A 282 -26.20 43.65 59.20
N GLN A 283 -25.04 43.00 59.18
CA GLN A 283 -24.60 42.12 60.27
C GLN A 283 -23.95 42.96 61.37
N GLY A 284 -24.81 43.55 62.21
CA GLY A 284 -24.42 44.36 63.32
C GLY A 284 -23.51 43.62 64.30
N ASN A 285 -22.51 44.34 64.66
CA ASN A 285 -21.62 44.03 65.80
C ASN A 285 -22.46 43.72 67.05
N PRO A 286 -22.26 42.62 67.80
CA PRO A 286 -22.89 42.43 69.06
C PRO A 286 -22.42 43.49 70.07
N PRO A 287 -23.30 43.97 71.00
CA PRO A 287 -22.97 45.04 71.97
C PRO A 287 -21.81 44.62 72.88
N GLY A 288 -20.87 45.52 72.98
CA GLY A 288 -19.63 45.35 73.80
C GLY A 288 -19.87 45.01 75.26
N GLU A 289 -19.12 44.07 75.72
CA GLU A 289 -18.92 43.70 77.10
C GLU A 289 -18.25 44.87 77.88
N PRO A 290 -18.75 45.22 79.06
CA PRO A 290 -18.21 46.37 79.80
C PRO A 290 -16.79 46.10 80.35
N ALA A 291 -15.95 47.10 80.21
CA ALA A 291 -14.59 47.11 80.75
C ALA A 291 -14.48 46.83 82.22
N LYS A 292 -13.69 45.88 82.63
CA LYS A 292 -13.25 45.62 83.99
C LYS A 292 -12.25 46.67 84.46
N PRO A 293 -12.34 47.22 85.65
CA PRO A 293 -11.42 48.25 86.11
C PRO A 293 -10.06 47.66 86.46
N ALA A 294 -9.04 48.48 86.21
CA ALA A 294 -7.65 48.24 86.61
C ALA A 294 -7.52 48.35 88.13
N ASP A 295 -6.92 47.34 88.70
CA ASP A 295 -6.37 47.43 90.08
C ASP A 295 -4.87 47.14 90.05
N CYS A 296 -4.11 48.11 90.56
CA CYS A 296 -2.78 48.15 91.15
C CYS A 296 -1.63 47.45 90.42
#